data_66f1d2a32d05dce8f7daae7e27e54b70
#
_entry.id   66f1d2a32d05dce8f7daae7e27e54b70
#
_cell.length_a   1.000
_cell.length_b   1.000
_cell.length_c   1.000
_cell.angle_alpha   90.00
_cell.angle_beta   90.00
_cell.angle_gamma   90.00
#
_symmetry.space_group_name_H-M   'P 1'
#
loop_
_entity.id
_entity.type
_entity.pdbx_description
1 polymer ?
#
loop_
_entity_poly.entity_id
_entity_poly.type
_entity_poly.pdbx_seq_one_letter_code
_entity_poly.pdbx_strand_id
1 'polypeptide(L)'
;VTIAEVLGLLIAVVAVATVADRLRIAYPILLVIAGLVVAILPLAHRVTLQPDLILLVFLPPLIYDASLDTSARELRTHWRPILLLAVGLVLVTMSLVAVVFHLLVPQSTWGEAFALGAIVSPPDSVAATQIAGKLGLPRRLVTILGGEGLMNDATALTAYQVAVASVATTLTVADVAARFLIAVVVGVAIGVAVGWVGSRMLRLVETPVIENTVLLILPFAAYLPADKLDASGVLAVVATGLYFNRYGSRALTAGARLQQRQIWELIVFLLTGLSFLLVGLELRPVLEALTARSSGSLVVESLALVGTVVILRMVWMFGATALPGGRHLFSTNQGTPSTWRETTVVGWAGMRGAISLAAALALPTSFAERDLVLFLTFAVIVATLVGQGLTLPPLIRRLGLVTRGEQDLVLAAEARRRLVMLALTRIDDLAAAGGTPTEVRDRVRTGYEALLAQVDRRLDVLGDRSGAVDAAGEPIENETEAFEAEVMLRRSVIAAERDELDRMVARRKVTRPVADEVRAALDVDETTMRP
;
A
#
# COMPACT_ATOMS: atom_id res chain seq x y z
N VAL A 1 11.05 -2.22 25.20
CA VAL A 1 10.53 -3.42 24.51
C VAL A 1 11.57 -4.54 24.61
N THR A 2 11.20 -5.69 25.14
CA THR A 2 12.07 -6.89 25.22
C THR A 2 11.98 -7.70 23.91
N ILE A 3 13.01 -8.53 23.66
CA ILE A 3 13.00 -9.44 22.48
C ILE A 3 11.78 -10.38 22.52
N ALA A 4 11.38 -10.83 23.74
CA ALA A 4 10.23 -11.70 23.92
C ALA A 4 8.90 -11.00 23.53
N GLU A 5 8.76 -9.71 23.84
CA GLU A 5 7.59 -8.90 23.44
C GLU A 5 7.53 -8.73 21.92
N VAL A 6 8.66 -8.41 21.27
CA VAL A 6 8.71 -8.29 19.80
C VAL A 6 8.34 -9.62 19.15
N LEU A 7 8.88 -10.74 19.64
CA LEU A 7 8.55 -12.06 19.12
C LEU A 7 7.07 -12.40 19.34
N GLY A 8 6.52 -12.07 20.51
CA GLY A 8 5.10 -12.26 20.82
C GLY A 8 4.19 -11.47 19.88
N LEU A 9 4.55 -10.19 19.60
CA LEU A 9 3.82 -9.36 18.65
C LEU A 9 3.87 -9.93 17.22
N LEU A 10 5.04 -10.39 16.77
CA LEU A 10 5.19 -11.00 15.44
C LEU A 10 4.36 -12.29 15.31
N ILE A 11 4.37 -13.14 16.34
CA ILE A 11 3.54 -14.36 16.38
C ILE A 11 2.05 -14.00 16.33
N ALA A 12 1.64 -12.98 17.09
CA ALA A 12 0.27 -12.49 17.08
C ALA A 12 -0.15 -11.97 15.68
N VAL A 13 0.72 -11.20 15.01
CA VAL A 13 0.47 -10.72 13.64
C VAL A 13 0.25 -11.89 12.69
N VAL A 14 1.12 -12.90 12.69
CA VAL A 14 1.00 -14.07 11.81
C VAL A 14 -0.26 -14.88 12.13
N ALA A 15 -0.56 -15.13 13.41
CA ALA A 15 -1.74 -15.87 13.83
C ALA A 15 -3.04 -15.17 13.40
N VAL A 16 -3.14 -13.87 13.68
CA VAL A 16 -4.33 -13.07 13.34
C VAL A 16 -4.47 -12.92 11.82
N ALA A 17 -3.38 -12.72 11.09
CA ALA A 17 -3.41 -12.64 9.62
C ALA A 17 -3.87 -13.97 9.00
N THR A 18 -3.45 -15.11 9.55
CA THR A 18 -3.91 -16.44 9.12
C THR A 18 -5.42 -16.63 9.33
N VAL A 19 -5.94 -16.15 10.47
CA VAL A 19 -7.39 -16.17 10.75
C VAL A 19 -8.13 -15.22 9.82
N ALA A 20 -7.58 -14.02 9.58
CA ALA A 20 -8.17 -13.02 8.69
C ALA A 20 -8.32 -13.54 7.26
N ASP A 21 -7.32 -14.29 6.77
CA ASP A 21 -7.36 -14.90 5.43
C ASP A 21 -8.47 -15.96 5.32
N ARG A 22 -8.61 -16.83 6.35
CA ARG A 22 -9.70 -17.82 6.42
C ARG A 22 -11.09 -17.17 6.48
N LEU A 23 -11.23 -16.06 7.19
CA LEU A 23 -12.48 -15.30 7.31
C LEU A 23 -12.74 -14.39 6.11
N ARG A 24 -11.77 -14.26 5.19
CA ARG A 24 -11.81 -13.34 4.04
C ARG A 24 -12.00 -11.88 4.45
N ILE A 25 -11.47 -11.50 5.61
CA ILE A 25 -11.45 -10.13 6.13
C ILE A 25 -10.05 -9.54 5.86
N ALA A 26 -9.98 -8.21 5.67
CA ALA A 26 -8.69 -7.53 5.60
C ALA A 26 -7.96 -7.62 6.95
N TYR A 27 -6.74 -8.19 6.97
CA TYR A 27 -5.99 -8.45 8.20
C TYR A 27 -5.74 -7.19 9.08
N PRO A 28 -5.60 -5.95 8.55
CA PRO A 28 -5.44 -4.77 9.38
C PRO A 28 -6.59 -4.56 10.36
N ILE A 29 -7.84 -4.80 9.90
CA ILE A 29 -9.04 -4.65 10.74
C ILE A 29 -9.01 -5.65 11.90
N LEU A 30 -8.70 -6.91 11.59
CA LEU A 30 -8.67 -7.96 12.59
C LEU A 30 -7.53 -7.76 13.59
N LEU A 31 -6.40 -7.20 13.16
CA LEU A 31 -5.27 -6.87 14.03
C LEU A 31 -5.59 -5.75 15.02
N VAL A 32 -6.29 -4.71 14.60
CA VAL A 32 -6.77 -3.69 15.54
C VAL A 32 -7.73 -4.30 16.56
N ILE A 33 -8.68 -5.10 16.12
CA ILE A 33 -9.63 -5.78 17.03
C ILE A 33 -8.87 -6.72 18.00
N ALA A 34 -7.91 -7.49 17.51
CA ALA A 34 -7.10 -8.36 18.35
C ALA A 34 -6.27 -7.56 19.37
N GLY A 35 -5.65 -6.46 18.95
CA GLY A 35 -4.95 -5.54 19.85
C GLY A 35 -5.86 -4.97 20.94
N LEU A 36 -7.08 -4.55 20.58
CA LEU A 36 -8.11 -4.10 21.52
C LEU A 36 -8.47 -5.18 22.54
N VAL A 37 -8.71 -6.40 22.09
CA VAL A 37 -9.02 -7.54 22.96
C VAL A 37 -7.86 -7.82 23.93
N VAL A 38 -6.64 -7.83 23.41
CA VAL A 38 -5.45 -8.04 24.24
C VAL A 38 -5.25 -6.91 25.25
N ALA A 39 -5.50 -5.65 24.85
CA ALA A 39 -5.40 -4.48 25.74
C ALA A 39 -6.34 -4.56 26.96
N ILE A 40 -7.51 -5.18 26.81
CA ILE A 40 -8.49 -5.35 27.90
C ILE A 40 -8.09 -6.48 28.85
N LEU A 41 -7.31 -7.46 28.37
CA LEU A 41 -6.89 -8.59 29.18
C LEU A 41 -5.82 -8.17 30.22
N PRO A 42 -5.87 -8.68 31.47
CA PRO A 42 -4.92 -8.31 32.53
C PRO A 42 -3.49 -8.84 32.27
N LEU A 43 -3.30 -9.63 31.24
CA LEU A 43 -2.02 -10.23 30.82
C LEU A 43 -1.16 -9.28 29.94
N ALA A 44 -1.73 -8.19 29.43
CA ALA A 44 -1.00 -7.26 28.58
C ALA A 44 0.02 -6.45 29.41
N HIS A 45 1.30 -6.81 29.29
CA HIS A 45 2.38 -5.94 29.73
C HIS A 45 2.35 -4.65 28.89
N ARG A 46 2.65 -3.51 29.51
CA ARG A 46 2.68 -2.22 28.79
C ARG A 46 3.82 -2.25 27.78
N VAL A 47 3.49 -2.49 26.51
CA VAL A 47 4.44 -2.31 25.40
C VAL A 47 4.51 -0.81 25.11
N THR A 48 5.38 -0.09 25.79
CA THR A 48 5.64 1.32 25.50
C THR A 48 6.70 1.42 24.42
N LEU A 49 6.31 1.80 23.21
CA LEU A 49 7.23 2.17 22.14
C LEU A 49 7.50 3.66 22.20
N GLN A 50 8.75 4.05 21.99
CA GLN A 50 9.08 5.47 21.83
C GLN A 50 8.42 5.96 20.52
N PRO A 51 7.62 7.05 20.56
CA PRO A 51 6.89 7.54 19.40
C PRO A 51 7.76 7.84 18.18
N ASP A 52 8.96 8.40 18.41
CA ASP A 52 9.92 8.73 17.37
C ASP A 52 10.41 7.49 16.63
N LEU A 53 10.56 6.35 17.34
CA LEU A 53 10.92 5.08 16.72
C LEU A 53 9.79 4.53 15.86
N ILE A 54 8.52 4.73 16.24
CA ILE A 54 7.37 4.30 15.43
C ILE A 54 7.40 5.06 14.11
N LEU A 55 7.50 6.39 14.13
CA LEU A 55 7.57 7.20 12.92
C LEU A 55 8.77 6.81 12.04
N LEU A 56 9.96 6.66 12.65
CA LEU A 56 11.19 6.37 11.92
C LEU A 56 11.20 4.96 11.31
N VAL A 57 10.74 3.94 12.04
CA VAL A 57 10.83 2.54 11.58
C VAL A 57 9.73 2.18 10.60
N PHE A 58 8.50 2.68 10.81
CA PHE A 58 7.34 2.28 10.01
C PHE A 58 7.12 3.18 8.79
N LEU A 59 7.23 4.49 8.95
CA LEU A 59 6.81 5.45 7.94
C LEU A 59 7.68 5.39 6.66
N PRO A 60 9.03 5.47 6.73
CA PRO A 60 9.85 5.53 5.52
C PRO A 60 9.72 4.28 4.64
N PRO A 61 9.78 3.02 5.16
CA PRO A 61 9.61 1.84 4.33
C PRO A 61 8.22 1.73 3.69
N LEU A 62 7.14 2.00 4.44
CA LEU A 62 5.77 1.90 3.92
C LEU A 62 5.50 2.91 2.80
N ILE A 63 5.95 4.15 2.97
CA ILE A 63 5.82 5.19 1.95
C ILE A 63 6.70 4.90 0.74
N TYR A 64 7.91 4.37 0.96
CA TYR A 64 8.82 4.03 -0.13
C TYR A 64 8.26 2.93 -1.01
N ASP A 65 7.74 1.86 -0.42
CA ASP A 65 7.06 0.77 -1.15
C ASP A 65 5.89 1.29 -1.98
N ALA A 66 4.99 2.06 -1.37
CA ALA A 66 3.88 2.70 -2.07
C ALA A 66 4.35 3.60 -3.23
N SER A 67 5.53 4.24 -3.10
CA SER A 67 6.13 5.07 -4.14
C SER A 67 6.74 4.26 -5.28
N LEU A 68 7.27 3.06 -4.98
CA LEU A 68 7.80 2.13 -5.99
C LEU A 68 6.69 1.55 -6.86
N ASP A 69 5.53 1.23 -6.26
CA ASP A 69 4.38 0.69 -6.98
C ASP A 69 3.63 1.75 -7.78
N THR A 70 3.83 3.03 -7.46
CA THR A 70 3.13 4.13 -8.10
C THR A 70 3.82 4.55 -9.40
N SER A 71 3.14 4.38 -10.54
CA SER A 71 3.64 4.86 -11.82
C SER A 71 3.65 6.39 -11.87
N ALA A 72 4.84 7.00 -12.03
CA ALA A 72 4.97 8.44 -12.22
C ALA A 72 4.14 8.98 -13.42
N ARG A 73 3.88 8.14 -14.42
CA ARG A 73 3.02 8.47 -15.57
C ARG A 73 1.55 8.49 -15.17
N GLU A 74 1.10 7.50 -14.40
CA GLU A 74 -0.28 7.44 -13.88
C GLU A 74 -0.56 8.57 -12.89
N LEU A 75 0.40 8.85 -11.99
CA LEU A 75 0.34 9.99 -11.08
C LEU A 75 0.21 11.32 -11.85
N ARG A 76 1.00 11.50 -12.92
CA ARG A 76 0.91 12.70 -13.78
C ARG A 76 -0.41 12.77 -14.56
N THR A 77 -0.99 11.63 -14.91
CA THR A 77 -2.29 11.60 -15.59
C THR A 77 -3.43 11.99 -14.65
N HIS A 78 -3.36 11.55 -13.38
CA HIS A 78 -4.39 11.79 -12.38
C HIS A 78 -3.98 12.82 -11.30
N TRP A 79 -3.01 13.72 -11.60
CA TRP A 79 -2.48 14.66 -10.61
C TRP A 79 -3.54 15.60 -10.00
N ARG A 80 -4.53 16.02 -10.81
CA ARG A 80 -5.59 16.93 -10.36
C ARG A 80 -6.49 16.31 -9.28
N PRO A 81 -7.12 15.14 -9.49
CA PRO A 81 -7.89 14.49 -8.44
C PRO A 81 -7.03 14.11 -7.23
N ILE A 82 -5.80 13.64 -7.43
CA ILE A 82 -4.89 13.30 -6.34
C ILE A 82 -4.55 14.54 -5.51
N LEU A 83 -4.18 15.67 -6.15
CA LEU A 83 -3.87 16.90 -5.44
C LEU A 83 -5.10 17.47 -4.70
N LEU A 84 -6.29 17.38 -5.33
CA LEU A 84 -7.54 17.83 -4.70
C LEU A 84 -7.87 17.02 -3.43
N LEU A 85 -7.58 15.73 -3.43
CA LEU A 85 -7.78 14.86 -2.27
C LEU A 85 -6.64 14.98 -1.24
N ALA A 86 -5.40 14.91 -1.70
CA ALA A 86 -4.24 14.85 -0.82
C ALA A 86 -3.85 16.19 -0.19
N VAL A 87 -4.21 17.31 -0.80
CA VAL A 87 -3.96 18.65 -0.25
C VAL A 87 -5.27 19.35 0.08
N GLY A 88 -6.17 19.48 -0.88
CA GLY A 88 -7.42 20.22 -0.69
C GLY A 88 -8.27 19.62 0.44
N LEU A 89 -8.62 18.35 0.33
CA LEU A 89 -9.45 17.66 1.34
C LEU A 89 -8.74 17.59 2.69
N VAL A 90 -7.42 17.33 2.72
CA VAL A 90 -6.63 17.26 3.97
C VAL A 90 -6.70 18.59 4.71
N LEU A 91 -6.41 19.73 4.03
CA LEU A 91 -6.44 21.06 4.65
C LEU A 91 -7.85 21.46 5.13
N VAL A 92 -8.88 21.15 4.34
CA VAL A 92 -10.26 21.45 4.74
C VAL A 92 -10.71 20.55 5.89
N THR A 93 -10.34 19.26 5.89
CA THR A 93 -10.63 18.35 7.01
C THR A 93 -9.92 18.82 8.28
N MET A 94 -8.62 19.15 8.17
CA MET A 94 -7.83 19.69 9.28
C MET A 94 -8.49 20.94 9.88
N SER A 95 -8.89 21.89 9.04
CA SER A 95 -9.50 23.14 9.48
C SER A 95 -10.87 22.91 10.13
N LEU A 96 -11.73 22.07 9.54
CA LEU A 96 -13.06 21.82 10.10
C LEU A 96 -12.98 21.02 11.41
N VAL A 97 -12.08 20.03 11.50
CA VAL A 97 -11.82 19.27 12.73
C VAL A 97 -11.29 20.21 13.81
N ALA A 98 -10.39 21.14 13.46
CA ALA A 98 -9.88 22.14 14.40
C ALA A 98 -11.00 23.03 14.95
N VAL A 99 -11.90 23.51 14.10
CA VAL A 99 -13.07 24.29 14.53
C VAL A 99 -13.98 23.48 15.45
N VAL A 100 -14.33 22.25 15.07
CA VAL A 100 -15.20 21.39 15.87
C VAL A 100 -14.56 21.06 17.22
N PHE A 101 -13.28 20.72 17.24
CA PHE A 101 -12.56 20.45 18.49
C PHE A 101 -12.51 21.67 19.40
N HIS A 102 -12.18 22.86 18.88
CA HIS A 102 -12.13 24.09 19.67
C HIS A 102 -13.51 24.51 20.22
N LEU A 103 -14.60 24.21 19.49
CA LEU A 103 -15.98 24.43 19.98
C LEU A 103 -16.37 23.45 21.09
N LEU A 104 -15.90 22.20 21.03
CA LEU A 104 -16.17 21.16 22.03
C LEU A 104 -15.26 21.31 23.27
N VAL A 105 -14.05 21.83 23.08
CA VAL A 105 -13.01 21.99 24.10
C VAL A 105 -12.53 23.45 24.08
N PRO A 106 -13.32 24.41 24.63
CA PRO A 106 -13.00 25.85 24.53
C PRO A 106 -11.70 26.29 25.19
N GLN A 107 -11.16 25.50 26.11
CA GLN A 107 -9.85 25.72 26.72
C GLN A 107 -8.67 25.37 25.81
N SER A 108 -8.89 24.63 24.72
CA SER A 108 -7.83 24.29 23.79
C SER A 108 -7.36 25.49 22.98
N THR A 109 -6.08 25.55 22.68
CA THR A 109 -5.53 26.54 21.75
C THR A 109 -5.83 26.13 20.28
N TRP A 110 -5.79 27.12 19.39
CA TRP A 110 -5.90 26.82 17.94
C TRP A 110 -4.76 25.92 17.44
N GLY A 111 -3.55 26.03 17.97
CA GLY A 111 -2.44 25.16 17.64
C GLY A 111 -2.73 23.69 17.98
N GLU A 112 -3.31 23.44 19.16
CA GLU A 112 -3.75 22.10 19.59
C GLU A 112 -4.88 21.57 18.69
N ALA A 113 -5.85 22.41 18.39
CA ALA A 113 -6.97 22.04 17.53
C ALA A 113 -6.51 21.69 16.10
N PHE A 114 -5.62 22.48 15.53
CA PHE A 114 -5.03 22.19 14.22
C PHE A 114 -4.11 20.97 14.24
N ALA A 115 -3.40 20.71 15.35
CA ALA A 115 -2.60 19.49 15.49
C ALA A 115 -3.48 18.24 15.44
N LEU A 116 -4.59 18.19 16.20
CA LEU A 116 -5.56 17.09 16.10
C LEU A 116 -6.14 16.99 14.69
N GLY A 117 -6.51 18.11 14.08
CA GLY A 117 -7.02 18.15 12.71
C GLY A 117 -6.02 17.58 11.71
N ALA A 118 -4.73 17.92 11.82
CA ALA A 118 -3.68 17.37 10.97
C ALA A 118 -3.50 15.85 11.17
N ILE A 119 -3.54 15.38 12.41
CA ILE A 119 -3.39 13.97 12.77
C ILE A 119 -4.51 13.10 12.16
N VAL A 120 -5.78 13.54 12.21
CA VAL A 120 -6.92 12.73 11.75
C VAL A 120 -7.35 13.01 10.32
N SER A 121 -6.76 13.99 9.64
CA SER A 121 -7.16 14.35 8.27
C SER A 121 -6.71 13.33 7.21
N PRO A 122 -5.48 12.74 7.23
CA PRO A 122 -5.06 11.84 6.18
C PRO A 122 -5.76 10.49 6.28
N PRO A 123 -6.38 9.99 5.21
CA PRO A 123 -6.85 8.61 5.17
C PRO A 123 -5.70 7.64 4.93
N ASP A 124 -5.80 6.45 5.51
CA ASP A 124 -4.88 5.34 5.28
C ASP A 124 -5.19 4.65 3.95
N SER A 125 -4.29 4.78 3.00
CA SER A 125 -4.43 4.14 1.70
C SER A 125 -4.12 2.64 1.73
N VAL A 126 -3.30 2.15 2.68
CA VAL A 126 -2.88 0.74 2.72
C VAL A 126 -4.07 -0.17 2.95
N ALA A 127 -4.89 0.11 3.97
CA ALA A 127 -6.09 -0.67 4.23
C ALA A 127 -7.09 -0.60 3.06
N ALA A 128 -7.29 0.60 2.48
CA ALA A 128 -8.21 0.81 1.36
C ALA A 128 -7.76 0.07 0.09
N THR A 129 -6.49 0.16 -0.29
CA THR A 129 -5.94 -0.48 -1.49
C THR A 129 -5.86 -2.00 -1.36
N GLN A 130 -5.60 -2.54 -0.17
CA GLN A 130 -5.66 -3.98 0.08
C GLN A 130 -7.08 -4.54 -0.11
N ILE A 131 -8.11 -3.84 0.41
CA ILE A 131 -9.51 -4.23 0.20
C ILE A 131 -9.87 -4.11 -1.29
N ALA A 132 -9.49 -3.01 -1.92
CA ALA A 132 -9.73 -2.74 -3.33
C ALA A 132 -9.09 -3.80 -4.24
N GLY A 133 -7.83 -4.16 -3.98
CA GLY A 133 -7.09 -5.18 -4.72
C GLY A 133 -7.71 -6.58 -4.59
N LYS A 134 -8.07 -7.00 -3.36
CA LYS A 134 -8.72 -8.31 -3.13
C LYS A 134 -10.09 -8.44 -3.81
N LEU A 135 -10.80 -7.32 -4.01
CA LEU A 135 -12.13 -7.29 -4.63
C LEU A 135 -12.11 -6.99 -6.13
N GLY A 136 -10.93 -6.75 -6.71
CA GLY A 136 -10.79 -6.45 -8.14
C GLY A 136 -11.47 -5.16 -8.56
N LEU A 137 -11.29 -4.06 -7.79
CA LEU A 137 -11.74 -2.75 -8.22
C LEU A 137 -11.01 -2.30 -9.50
N PRO A 138 -11.65 -1.43 -10.30
CA PRO A 138 -10.99 -0.81 -11.46
C PRO A 138 -9.65 -0.19 -11.07
N ARG A 139 -8.60 -0.50 -11.83
CA ARG A 139 -7.21 -0.07 -11.57
C ARG A 139 -7.10 1.44 -11.33
N ARG A 140 -7.91 2.24 -12.03
CA ARG A 140 -7.99 3.69 -11.85
C ARG A 140 -8.32 4.08 -10.40
N LEU A 141 -9.33 3.44 -9.79
CA LEU A 141 -9.72 3.75 -8.41
C LEU A 141 -8.62 3.37 -7.43
N VAL A 142 -7.95 2.25 -7.67
CA VAL A 142 -6.78 1.83 -6.89
C VAL A 142 -5.64 2.85 -7.02
N THR A 143 -5.36 3.33 -8.24
CA THR A 143 -4.34 4.37 -8.50
C THR A 143 -4.68 5.70 -7.81
N ILE A 144 -5.95 6.13 -7.82
CA ILE A 144 -6.38 7.37 -7.14
C ILE A 144 -6.23 7.21 -5.62
N LEU A 145 -6.70 6.10 -5.04
CA LEU A 145 -6.58 5.83 -3.61
C LEU A 145 -5.12 5.72 -3.16
N GLY A 146 -4.28 5.00 -3.92
CA GLY A 146 -2.85 4.89 -3.64
C GLY A 146 -2.12 6.22 -3.79
N GLY A 147 -2.42 6.97 -4.84
CA GLY A 147 -1.84 8.30 -5.07
C GLY A 147 -2.28 9.34 -4.02
N GLU A 148 -3.54 9.28 -3.58
CA GLU A 148 -4.02 10.08 -2.45
C GLU A 148 -3.18 9.78 -1.21
N GLY A 149 -3.06 8.52 -0.81
CA GLY A 149 -2.34 8.11 0.39
C GLY A 149 -0.85 8.45 0.35
N LEU A 150 -0.24 8.43 -0.82
CA LEU A 150 1.17 8.79 -0.97
C LEU A 150 1.46 10.27 -0.66
N MET A 151 0.52 11.17 -0.96
CA MET A 151 0.72 12.61 -0.85
C MET A 151 0.03 13.24 0.36
N ASN A 152 -1.06 12.64 0.86
CA ASN A 152 -1.82 13.17 1.99
C ASN A 152 -1.03 13.13 3.30
N ASP A 153 -0.26 12.04 3.54
CA ASP A 153 0.57 11.88 4.73
C ASP A 153 1.65 12.97 4.78
N ALA A 154 2.25 13.28 3.64
CA ALA A 154 3.21 14.37 3.52
C ALA A 154 2.59 15.73 3.86
N THR A 155 1.40 16.00 3.32
CA THR A 155 0.66 17.24 3.59
C THR A 155 0.28 17.34 5.08
N ALA A 156 -0.28 16.26 5.62
CA ALA A 156 -0.76 16.23 6.99
C ALA A 156 0.36 16.30 8.01
N LEU A 157 1.46 15.55 7.85
CA LEU A 157 2.59 15.58 8.78
C LEU A 157 3.35 16.91 8.72
N THR A 158 3.47 17.52 7.53
CA THR A 158 4.05 18.86 7.43
C THR A 158 3.15 19.90 8.14
N ALA A 159 1.83 19.83 7.95
CA ALA A 159 0.88 20.68 8.66
C ALA A 159 0.88 20.43 10.18
N TYR A 160 1.01 19.17 10.60
CA TYR A 160 1.16 18.76 12.00
C TYR A 160 2.40 19.42 12.66
N GLN A 161 3.57 19.33 12.03
CA GLN A 161 4.80 19.95 12.54
C GLN A 161 4.63 21.45 12.74
N VAL A 162 4.00 22.14 11.78
CA VAL A 162 3.72 23.57 11.88
C VAL A 162 2.69 23.87 12.99
N ALA A 163 1.64 23.05 13.13
CA ALA A 163 0.63 23.21 14.16
C ALA A 163 1.23 23.03 15.57
N VAL A 164 2.06 22.01 15.77
CA VAL A 164 2.78 21.78 17.05
C VAL A 164 3.73 22.93 17.35
N ALA A 165 4.48 23.42 16.38
CA ALA A 165 5.37 24.58 16.55
C ALA A 165 4.59 25.86 16.92
N SER A 166 3.36 26.02 16.42
CA SER A 166 2.51 27.18 16.72
C SER A 166 1.99 27.24 18.17
N VAL A 167 2.02 26.10 18.88
CA VAL A 167 1.68 26.07 20.32
C VAL A 167 2.76 26.77 21.16
N ALA A 168 4.03 26.61 20.76
CA ALA A 168 5.17 27.20 21.49
C ALA A 168 5.51 28.64 21.06
N THR A 169 5.12 29.03 19.84
CA THR A 169 5.47 30.35 19.25
C THR A 169 4.29 30.95 18.49
N THR A 170 4.09 32.26 18.60
CA THR A 170 3.10 32.98 17.79
C THR A 170 3.60 33.07 16.34
N LEU A 171 3.05 32.25 15.46
CA LEU A 171 3.37 32.26 14.04
C LEU A 171 2.33 33.09 13.27
N THR A 172 2.77 33.89 12.33
CA THR A 172 1.87 34.52 11.36
C THR A 172 1.49 33.56 10.25
N VAL A 173 0.40 33.82 9.54
CA VAL A 173 -0.01 32.99 8.38
C VAL A 173 1.09 32.93 7.31
N ALA A 174 1.85 34.02 7.16
CA ALA A 174 2.97 34.06 6.22
C ALA A 174 4.12 33.15 6.67
N ASP A 175 4.44 33.10 7.98
CA ASP A 175 5.45 32.20 8.52
C ASP A 175 5.07 30.74 8.35
N VAL A 176 3.78 30.40 8.59
CA VAL A 176 3.23 29.06 8.37
C VAL A 176 3.38 28.63 6.91
N ALA A 177 2.95 29.50 5.99
CA ALA A 177 3.03 29.22 4.55
C ALA A 177 4.50 29.09 4.08
N ALA A 178 5.39 29.94 4.56
CA ALA A 178 6.82 29.90 4.22
C ALA A 178 7.46 28.61 4.73
N ARG A 179 7.24 28.23 6.00
CA ARG A 179 7.77 26.99 6.57
C ARG A 179 7.26 25.76 5.82
N PHE A 180 5.96 25.71 5.53
CA PHE A 180 5.37 24.62 4.74
C PHE A 180 6.02 24.51 3.35
N LEU A 181 6.17 25.62 2.64
CA LEU A 181 6.77 25.62 1.31
C LEU A 181 8.25 25.19 1.33
N ILE A 182 9.02 25.70 2.31
CA ILE A 182 10.42 25.32 2.49
C ILE A 182 10.53 23.82 2.78
N ALA A 183 9.71 23.30 3.72
CA ALA A 183 9.71 21.88 4.06
C ALA A 183 9.42 20.99 2.85
N VAL A 184 8.48 21.39 1.99
CA VAL A 184 8.15 20.69 0.73
C VAL A 184 9.31 20.74 -0.25
N VAL A 185 9.85 21.93 -0.54
CA VAL A 185 10.90 22.10 -1.56
C VAL A 185 12.19 21.40 -1.16
N VAL A 186 12.63 21.60 0.09
CA VAL A 186 13.85 20.98 0.61
C VAL A 186 13.69 19.47 0.71
N GLY A 187 12.54 18.97 1.18
CA GLY A 187 12.26 17.54 1.25
C GLY A 187 12.34 16.89 -0.13
N VAL A 188 11.67 17.45 -1.13
CA VAL A 188 11.71 16.93 -2.52
C VAL A 188 13.14 16.98 -3.08
N ALA A 189 13.89 18.07 -2.84
CA ALA A 189 15.27 18.19 -3.33
C ALA A 189 16.19 17.11 -2.74
N ILE A 190 16.09 16.85 -1.42
CA ILE A 190 16.81 15.78 -0.73
C ILE A 190 16.44 14.42 -1.33
N GLY A 191 15.13 14.15 -1.50
CA GLY A 191 14.67 12.90 -2.04
C GLY A 191 15.18 12.62 -3.46
N VAL A 192 15.13 13.61 -4.34
CA VAL A 192 15.69 13.50 -5.70
C VAL A 192 17.19 13.25 -5.66
N ALA A 193 17.93 13.96 -4.79
CA ALA A 193 19.38 13.78 -4.63
C ALA A 193 19.72 12.35 -4.15
N VAL A 194 19.02 11.85 -3.13
CA VAL A 194 19.21 10.49 -2.61
C VAL A 194 18.83 9.44 -3.66
N GLY A 195 17.72 9.61 -4.37
CA GLY A 195 17.31 8.73 -5.45
C GLY A 195 18.32 8.69 -6.60
N TRP A 196 18.91 9.85 -6.94
CA TRP A 196 19.97 9.95 -7.94
C TRP A 196 21.25 9.22 -7.49
N VAL A 197 21.72 9.49 -6.27
CA VAL A 197 22.89 8.81 -5.69
C VAL A 197 22.68 7.31 -5.65
N GLY A 198 21.54 6.85 -5.11
CA GLY A 198 21.19 5.43 -5.01
C GLY A 198 21.17 4.74 -6.38
N SER A 199 20.53 5.39 -7.38
CA SER A 199 20.51 4.87 -8.75
C SER A 199 21.90 4.82 -9.38
N ARG A 200 22.82 5.72 -8.98
CA ARG A 200 24.20 5.72 -9.45
C ARG A 200 25.02 4.62 -8.79
N MET A 201 24.82 4.40 -7.49
CA MET A 201 25.47 3.31 -6.74
C MET A 201 25.10 1.94 -7.30
N LEU A 202 23.84 1.71 -7.60
CA LEU A 202 23.35 0.44 -8.14
C LEU A 202 23.95 0.07 -9.50
N ARG A 203 24.40 1.04 -10.28
CA ARG A 203 25.11 0.77 -11.55
C ARG A 203 26.54 0.23 -11.35
N LEU A 204 27.07 0.33 -10.14
CA LEU A 204 28.40 -0.13 -9.77
C LEU A 204 28.37 -1.49 -9.07
N VAL A 205 27.18 -2.05 -8.85
CA VAL A 205 26.96 -3.29 -8.12
C VAL A 205 26.17 -4.24 -9.00
N GLU A 206 26.57 -5.52 -9.03
CA GLU A 206 25.90 -6.58 -9.81
C GLU A 206 25.43 -7.75 -8.92
N THR A 207 25.51 -7.57 -7.60
CA THR A 207 25.14 -8.61 -6.63
C THR A 207 23.74 -8.33 -6.08
N PRO A 208 22.74 -9.19 -6.33
CA PRO A 208 21.33 -8.96 -5.95
C PRO A 208 21.12 -8.64 -4.47
N VAL A 209 21.90 -9.27 -3.57
CA VAL A 209 21.81 -9.03 -2.12
C VAL A 209 22.24 -7.59 -1.78
N ILE A 210 23.34 -7.10 -2.38
CA ILE A 210 23.83 -5.74 -2.14
C ILE A 210 22.85 -4.72 -2.76
N GLU A 211 22.34 -4.98 -3.97
CA GLU A 211 21.35 -4.13 -4.62
C GLU A 211 20.09 -3.97 -3.73
N ASN A 212 19.54 -5.07 -3.22
CA ASN A 212 18.38 -5.04 -2.34
C ASN A 212 18.68 -4.39 -0.97
N THR A 213 19.90 -4.53 -0.46
CA THR A 213 20.33 -3.84 0.77
C THR A 213 20.37 -2.32 0.56
N VAL A 214 20.87 -1.85 -0.59
CA VAL A 214 20.83 -0.41 -0.93
C VAL A 214 19.41 0.08 -0.99
N LEU A 215 18.48 -0.67 -1.62
CA LEU A 215 17.07 -0.31 -1.69
C LEU A 215 16.41 -0.22 -0.32
N LEU A 216 16.79 -1.07 0.61
CA LEU A 216 16.27 -1.06 1.98
C LEU A 216 16.76 0.16 2.78
N ILE A 217 17.98 0.65 2.49
CA ILE A 217 18.58 1.82 3.15
C ILE A 217 18.04 3.15 2.58
N LEU A 218 17.68 3.19 1.30
CA LEU A 218 17.30 4.43 0.60
C LEU A 218 16.19 5.24 1.30
N PRO A 219 15.08 4.65 1.79
CA PRO A 219 14.04 5.42 2.46
C PRO A 219 14.55 6.12 3.73
N PHE A 220 15.41 5.47 4.51
CA PHE A 220 16.01 6.07 5.71
C PHE A 220 17.04 7.14 5.35
N ALA A 221 17.83 6.91 4.30
CA ALA A 221 18.80 7.87 3.80
C ALA A 221 18.14 9.15 3.26
N ALA A 222 16.88 9.09 2.85
CA ALA A 222 16.08 10.24 2.46
C ALA A 222 15.40 10.91 3.65
N TYR A 223 14.79 10.12 4.53
CA TYR A 223 14.02 10.60 5.66
C TYR A 223 14.88 11.36 6.69
N LEU A 224 15.95 10.72 7.15
CA LEU A 224 16.77 11.26 8.26
C LEU A 224 17.40 12.63 7.98
N PRO A 225 18.02 12.90 6.81
CA PRO A 225 18.54 14.24 6.55
C PRO A 225 17.46 15.31 6.40
N ALA A 226 16.30 14.93 5.83
CA ALA A 226 15.17 15.84 5.68
C ALA A 226 14.61 16.24 7.06
N ASP A 227 14.39 15.27 7.93
CA ASP A 227 13.92 15.48 9.30
C ASP A 227 14.86 16.37 10.12
N LYS A 228 16.18 16.14 10.03
CA LYS A 228 17.19 16.99 10.70
C LYS A 228 17.26 18.44 10.19
N LEU A 229 16.76 18.71 9.00
CA LEU A 229 16.72 20.03 8.38
C LEU A 229 15.32 20.69 8.50
N ASP A 230 14.46 20.16 9.39
CA ASP A 230 13.07 20.60 9.54
C ASP A 230 12.29 20.60 8.19
N ALA A 231 12.70 19.71 7.27
CA ALA A 231 12.04 19.49 6.00
C ALA A 231 11.12 18.27 6.06
N SER A 232 10.27 18.10 5.04
CA SER A 232 9.37 16.95 5.00
C SER A 232 10.11 15.65 4.65
N GLY A 233 10.40 14.84 5.66
CA GLY A 233 10.99 13.50 5.49
C GLY A 233 10.12 12.59 4.63
N VAL A 234 8.80 12.71 4.74
CA VAL A 234 7.84 11.97 3.93
C VAL A 234 7.97 12.29 2.45
N LEU A 235 8.00 13.59 2.09
CA LEU A 235 8.19 14.01 0.71
C LEU A 235 9.57 13.62 0.16
N ALA A 236 10.59 13.60 1.01
CA ALA A 236 11.90 13.12 0.61
C ALA A 236 11.85 11.64 0.23
N VAL A 237 11.18 10.79 1.01
CA VAL A 237 11.00 9.36 0.71
C VAL A 237 10.17 9.16 -0.55
N VAL A 238 9.04 9.88 -0.69
CA VAL A 238 8.20 9.84 -1.91
C VAL A 238 9.00 10.19 -3.15
N ALA A 239 9.74 11.30 -3.10
CA ALA A 239 10.55 11.77 -4.23
C ALA A 239 11.66 10.76 -4.57
N THR A 240 12.27 10.11 -3.57
CA THR A 240 13.27 9.05 -3.75
C THR A 240 12.67 7.84 -4.45
N GLY A 241 11.53 7.35 -4.00
CA GLY A 241 10.85 6.18 -4.58
C GLY A 241 10.39 6.44 -6.02
N LEU A 242 9.74 7.59 -6.28
CA LEU A 242 9.32 7.96 -7.63
C LEU A 242 10.50 8.16 -8.58
N TYR A 243 11.61 8.76 -8.11
CA TYR A 243 12.84 8.89 -8.89
C TYR A 243 13.40 7.51 -9.22
N PHE A 244 13.49 6.65 -8.22
CA PHE A 244 14.02 5.30 -8.38
C PHE A 244 13.16 4.46 -9.32
N ASN A 245 11.83 4.48 -9.17
CA ASN A 245 10.92 3.78 -10.08
C ASN A 245 11.14 4.19 -11.54
N ARG A 246 11.35 5.49 -11.80
CA ARG A 246 11.51 5.98 -13.17
C ARG A 246 12.91 5.72 -13.77
N TYR A 247 13.96 5.86 -12.98
CA TYR A 247 15.34 5.90 -13.47
C TYR A 247 16.23 4.80 -12.90
N GLY A 248 15.96 4.34 -11.68
CA GLY A 248 16.79 3.39 -10.95
C GLY A 248 16.46 1.93 -11.26
N SER A 249 15.21 1.61 -11.54
CA SER A 249 14.75 0.24 -11.78
C SER A 249 15.48 -0.47 -12.93
N ARG A 250 15.99 0.29 -13.91
CA ARG A 250 16.77 -0.24 -15.03
C ARG A 250 18.19 -0.63 -14.64
N ALA A 251 18.68 -0.14 -13.51
CA ALA A 251 20.02 -0.45 -13.02
C ALA A 251 20.09 -1.78 -12.26
N LEU A 252 18.94 -2.31 -11.85
CA LEU A 252 18.85 -3.58 -11.13
C LEU A 252 19.07 -4.78 -12.04
N THR A 253 19.77 -5.79 -11.52
CA THR A 253 19.83 -7.12 -12.14
C THR A 253 18.47 -7.81 -12.15
N ALA A 254 18.28 -8.78 -13.03
CA ALA A 254 17.00 -9.55 -13.08
C ALA A 254 16.74 -10.27 -11.74
N GLY A 255 17.78 -10.84 -11.13
CA GLY A 255 17.69 -11.48 -9.81
C GLY A 255 17.26 -10.53 -8.71
N ALA A 256 17.83 -9.33 -8.65
CA ALA A 256 17.47 -8.32 -7.67
C ALA A 256 16.01 -7.86 -7.84
N ARG A 257 15.53 -7.66 -9.07
CA ARG A 257 14.13 -7.29 -9.32
C ARG A 257 13.12 -8.33 -8.85
N LEU A 258 13.43 -9.63 -9.02
CA LEU A 258 12.57 -10.71 -8.54
C LEU A 258 12.55 -10.78 -7.00
N GLN A 259 13.73 -10.68 -6.36
CA GLN A 259 13.86 -10.71 -4.91
C GLN A 259 13.27 -9.46 -4.24
N GLN A 260 13.45 -8.28 -4.85
CA GLN A 260 12.94 -7.01 -4.34
C GLN A 260 11.47 -7.10 -3.96
N ARG A 261 10.63 -7.60 -4.87
CA ARG A 261 9.18 -7.68 -4.65
C ARG A 261 8.84 -8.54 -3.42
N GLN A 262 9.48 -9.71 -3.29
CA GLN A 262 9.25 -10.62 -2.16
C GLN A 262 9.71 -10.02 -0.83
N ILE A 263 10.85 -9.35 -0.83
CA ILE A 263 11.41 -8.68 0.37
C ILE A 263 10.46 -7.56 0.82
N TRP A 264 10.00 -6.71 -0.12
CA TRP A 264 9.09 -5.60 0.21
C TRP A 264 7.71 -6.10 0.65
N GLU A 265 7.14 -7.11 0.01
CA GLU A 265 5.89 -7.74 0.43
C GLU A 265 5.97 -8.23 1.89
N LEU A 266 7.09 -8.87 2.28
CA LEU A 266 7.31 -9.31 3.66
C LEU A 266 7.45 -8.14 4.65
N ILE A 267 8.27 -7.15 4.32
CA ILE A 267 8.51 -5.97 5.17
C ILE A 267 7.21 -5.20 5.39
N VAL A 268 6.48 -4.90 4.33
CA VAL A 268 5.21 -4.17 4.38
C VAL A 268 4.17 -4.96 5.18
N PHE A 269 4.08 -6.28 4.99
CA PHE A 269 3.20 -7.14 5.78
C PHE A 269 3.50 -7.04 7.28
N LEU A 270 4.77 -7.18 7.68
CA LEU A 270 5.17 -7.13 9.07
C LEU A 270 4.98 -5.74 9.68
N LEU A 271 5.41 -4.68 9.00
CA LEU A 271 5.29 -3.32 9.48
C LEU A 271 3.82 -2.89 9.59
N THR A 272 3.02 -3.17 8.56
CA THR A 272 1.58 -2.90 8.58
C THR A 272 0.90 -3.69 9.70
N GLY A 273 1.21 -4.98 9.81
CA GLY A 273 0.65 -5.84 10.85
C GLY A 273 0.97 -5.36 12.26
N LEU A 274 2.23 -5.05 12.53
CA LEU A 274 2.66 -4.49 13.82
C LEU A 274 2.00 -3.15 14.11
N SER A 275 1.94 -2.25 13.10
CA SER A 275 1.33 -0.93 13.26
C SER A 275 -0.13 -1.03 13.71
N PHE A 276 -0.94 -1.87 13.05
CA PHE A 276 -2.36 -2.02 13.39
C PHE A 276 -2.59 -2.76 14.71
N LEU A 277 -1.75 -3.73 15.06
CA LEU A 277 -1.79 -4.39 16.35
C LEU A 277 -1.46 -3.41 17.49
N LEU A 278 -0.44 -2.56 17.30
CA LEU A 278 -0.06 -1.51 18.25
C LEU A 278 -1.17 -0.48 18.43
N VAL A 279 -1.86 -0.08 17.35
CA VAL A 279 -3.05 0.78 17.44
C VAL A 279 -4.04 0.21 18.44
N GLY A 280 -4.33 -1.09 18.37
CA GLY A 280 -5.27 -1.73 19.32
C GLY A 280 -4.75 -1.76 20.75
N LEU A 281 -3.44 -2.00 20.96
CA LEU A 281 -2.83 -2.11 22.29
C LEU A 281 -2.78 -0.77 23.05
N GLU A 282 -2.66 0.35 22.36
CA GLU A 282 -2.57 1.69 22.96
C GLU A 282 -3.90 2.19 23.56
N LEU A 283 -5.02 1.50 23.36
CA LEU A 283 -6.32 1.92 23.92
C LEU A 283 -6.30 2.03 25.45
N ARG A 284 -5.75 1.03 26.13
CA ARG A 284 -5.82 0.94 27.59
C ARG A 284 -5.08 2.07 28.31
N PRO A 285 -3.82 2.38 27.98
CA PRO A 285 -3.12 3.53 28.57
C PRO A 285 -3.88 4.85 28.36
N VAL A 286 -4.47 5.04 27.18
CA VAL A 286 -5.22 6.24 26.83
C VAL A 286 -6.51 6.35 27.66
N LEU A 287 -7.24 5.25 27.86
CA LEU A 287 -8.45 5.25 28.72
C LEU A 287 -8.11 5.48 30.19
N GLU A 288 -7.02 4.89 30.68
CA GLU A 288 -6.57 5.10 32.07
C GLU A 288 -6.19 6.57 32.34
N ALA A 289 -5.66 7.30 31.36
CA ALA A 289 -5.32 8.71 31.48
C ALA A 289 -6.54 9.65 31.56
N LEU A 290 -7.71 9.22 31.05
CA LEU A 290 -8.92 10.06 30.93
C LEU A 290 -9.98 9.81 32.03
N THR A 291 -9.61 9.16 33.11
CA THR A 291 -10.55 8.83 34.21
C THR A 291 -11.23 10.03 34.85
N ALA A 292 -10.65 11.25 34.75
CA ALA A 292 -11.21 12.48 35.28
C ALA A 292 -12.30 13.11 34.40
N ARG A 293 -12.43 12.67 33.13
CA ARG A 293 -13.46 13.17 32.19
C ARG A 293 -14.73 12.32 32.24
N SER A 294 -15.87 12.95 31.99
CA SER A 294 -17.15 12.25 31.90
C SER A 294 -17.18 11.38 30.65
N SER A 295 -17.62 10.11 30.79
CA SER A 295 -17.78 9.20 29.65
C SER A 295 -18.74 9.75 28.60
N GLY A 296 -19.74 10.54 29.00
CA GLY A 296 -20.69 11.16 28.08
C GLY A 296 -20.05 12.22 27.19
N SER A 297 -19.15 13.07 27.71
CA SER A 297 -18.44 14.07 26.90
C SER A 297 -17.50 13.40 25.90
N LEU A 298 -16.76 12.37 26.32
CA LEU A 298 -15.87 11.61 25.44
C LEU A 298 -16.60 10.97 24.26
N VAL A 299 -17.81 10.42 24.50
CA VAL A 299 -18.64 9.84 23.44
C VAL A 299 -19.13 10.92 22.47
N VAL A 300 -19.60 12.07 22.97
CA VAL A 300 -20.08 13.18 22.12
C VAL A 300 -18.94 13.74 21.28
N GLU A 301 -17.78 14.00 21.89
CA GLU A 301 -16.58 14.50 21.21
C GLU A 301 -16.11 13.53 20.11
N SER A 302 -16.09 12.22 20.44
CA SER A 302 -15.73 11.18 19.45
C SER A 302 -16.70 11.12 18.29
N LEU A 303 -18.02 11.08 18.55
CA LEU A 303 -19.04 11.02 17.50
C LEU A 303 -19.03 12.28 16.63
N ALA A 304 -18.82 13.46 17.21
CA ALA A 304 -18.72 14.70 16.46
C ALA A 304 -17.52 14.70 15.53
N LEU A 305 -16.34 14.25 15.98
CA LEU A 305 -15.14 14.19 15.16
C LEU A 305 -15.22 13.10 14.08
N VAL A 306 -15.66 11.89 14.43
CA VAL A 306 -15.90 10.81 13.46
C VAL A 306 -16.90 11.27 12.39
N GLY A 307 -18.02 11.86 12.83
CA GLY A 307 -19.03 12.42 11.92
C GLY A 307 -18.46 13.49 11.01
N THR A 308 -17.70 14.44 11.56
CA THR A 308 -17.03 15.49 10.78
C THR A 308 -16.14 14.91 9.69
N VAL A 309 -15.27 13.99 10.04
CA VAL A 309 -14.30 13.39 9.11
C VAL A 309 -15.00 12.58 8.01
N VAL A 310 -16.00 11.77 8.36
CA VAL A 310 -16.71 10.91 7.38
C VAL A 310 -17.64 11.73 6.50
N ILE A 311 -18.46 12.59 7.09
CA ILE A 311 -19.44 13.40 6.36
C ILE A 311 -18.72 14.39 5.43
N LEU A 312 -17.70 15.09 5.93
CA LEU A 312 -16.95 16.05 5.12
C LEU A 312 -16.33 15.37 3.89
N ARG A 313 -15.73 14.19 4.07
CA ARG A 313 -15.16 13.43 2.95
C ARG A 313 -16.22 13.08 1.90
N MET A 314 -17.39 12.62 2.34
CA MET A 314 -18.50 12.32 1.42
C MET A 314 -18.99 13.59 0.72
N VAL A 315 -19.22 14.68 1.45
CA VAL A 315 -19.64 15.96 0.89
C VAL A 315 -18.61 16.50 -0.10
N TRP A 316 -17.32 16.40 0.21
CA TRP A 316 -16.24 16.80 -0.68
C TRP A 316 -16.24 16.01 -1.98
N MET A 317 -16.35 14.68 -1.90
CA MET A 317 -16.34 13.80 -3.07
C MET A 317 -17.52 14.08 -4.00
N PHE A 318 -18.72 14.19 -3.46
CA PHE A 318 -19.91 14.52 -4.25
C PHE A 318 -19.88 15.98 -4.74
N GLY A 319 -19.45 16.91 -3.91
CA GLY A 319 -19.28 18.32 -4.29
C GLY A 319 -18.28 18.49 -5.43
N ALA A 320 -17.11 17.86 -5.34
CA ALA A 320 -16.09 17.90 -6.39
C ALA A 320 -16.58 17.33 -7.72
N THR A 321 -17.42 16.28 -7.69
CA THR A 321 -18.00 15.68 -8.91
C THR A 321 -19.22 16.42 -9.43
N ALA A 322 -19.91 17.20 -8.62
CA ALA A 322 -21.07 18.02 -9.01
C ALA A 322 -20.68 19.32 -9.73
N LEU A 323 -19.47 19.83 -9.52
CA LEU A 323 -18.97 21.02 -10.18
C LEU A 323 -18.86 20.83 -11.71
N PRO A 324 -19.06 21.89 -12.53
CA PRO A 324 -18.84 21.82 -13.97
C PRO A 324 -17.45 21.29 -14.31
N GLY A 325 -17.38 20.17 -15.04
CA GLY A 325 -16.12 19.47 -15.32
C GLY A 325 -15.63 18.55 -14.21
N GLY A 326 -16.23 18.53 -13.02
CA GLY A 326 -15.81 17.73 -11.87
C GLY A 326 -15.85 16.21 -12.12
N ARG A 327 -16.86 15.73 -12.86
CA ARG A 327 -16.94 14.33 -13.30
C ARG A 327 -15.77 13.92 -14.19
N HIS A 328 -15.21 14.87 -14.94
CA HIS A 328 -14.04 14.66 -15.78
C HIS A 328 -12.73 14.73 -14.99
N LEU A 329 -12.70 15.36 -13.81
CA LEU A 329 -11.54 15.32 -12.91
C LEU A 329 -11.21 13.89 -12.50
N PHE A 330 -12.23 13.08 -12.24
CA PHE A 330 -12.09 11.65 -11.90
C PHE A 330 -12.29 10.73 -13.12
N SER A 331 -12.26 11.26 -14.35
CA SER A 331 -12.45 10.54 -15.63
C SER A 331 -11.23 9.68 -15.99
N THR A 332 -11.46 8.67 -16.83
CA THR A 332 -10.39 7.91 -17.49
C THR A 332 -9.78 8.70 -18.65
N ASN A 333 -8.58 8.30 -19.11
CA ASN A 333 -7.99 8.78 -20.38
C ASN A 333 -8.91 8.56 -21.61
N GLN A 334 -9.95 7.74 -21.49
CA GLN A 334 -10.95 7.47 -22.54
C GLN A 334 -12.19 8.36 -22.45
N GLY A 335 -12.16 9.41 -21.62
CA GLY A 335 -13.25 10.41 -21.58
C GLY A 335 -14.53 9.96 -20.86
N THR A 336 -14.60 8.78 -20.29
CA THR A 336 -15.78 8.35 -19.53
C THR A 336 -15.83 9.04 -18.17
N PRO A 337 -16.89 9.82 -17.87
CA PRO A 337 -17.03 10.50 -16.58
C PRO A 337 -17.16 9.49 -15.45
N SER A 338 -16.67 9.85 -14.25
CA SER A 338 -16.83 9.00 -13.07
C SER A 338 -18.32 8.85 -12.73
N THR A 339 -18.68 7.65 -12.30
CA THR A 339 -20.03 7.34 -11.88
C THR A 339 -20.23 7.69 -10.40
N TRP A 340 -21.46 7.96 -9.97
CA TRP A 340 -21.78 8.19 -8.57
C TRP A 340 -21.38 6.98 -7.68
N ARG A 341 -21.39 5.76 -8.25
CA ARG A 341 -20.98 4.53 -7.58
C ARG A 341 -19.50 4.55 -7.23
N GLU A 342 -18.65 4.95 -8.17
CA GLU A 342 -17.21 5.12 -7.96
C GLU A 342 -16.91 6.22 -6.95
N THR A 343 -17.62 7.37 -7.07
CA THR A 343 -17.52 8.49 -6.12
C THR A 343 -17.86 8.03 -4.68
N THR A 344 -18.91 7.22 -4.52
CA THR A 344 -19.30 6.67 -3.23
C THR A 344 -18.22 5.77 -2.64
N VAL A 345 -17.61 4.88 -3.44
CA VAL A 345 -16.57 3.96 -2.96
C VAL A 345 -15.31 4.73 -2.56
N VAL A 346 -14.82 5.69 -3.37
CA VAL A 346 -13.66 6.51 -3.02
C VAL A 346 -13.93 7.37 -1.79
N GLY A 347 -15.14 7.93 -1.67
CA GLY A 347 -15.56 8.69 -0.49
C GLY A 347 -15.58 7.82 0.78
N TRP A 348 -16.14 6.61 0.68
CA TRP A 348 -16.24 5.69 1.82
C TRP A 348 -14.90 5.04 2.20
N ALA A 349 -13.94 4.96 1.28
CA ALA A 349 -12.61 4.39 1.51
C ALA A 349 -11.67 5.31 2.33
N GLY A 350 -12.22 6.21 3.14
CA GLY A 350 -11.47 7.18 3.95
C GLY A 350 -11.09 6.68 5.35
N MET A 351 -10.69 5.42 5.50
CA MET A 351 -10.23 4.84 6.77
C MET A 351 -8.97 5.56 7.28
N ARG A 352 -8.81 5.69 8.61
CA ARG A 352 -7.59 6.21 9.24
C ARG A 352 -6.76 5.05 9.77
N GLY A 353 -5.45 5.24 9.83
CA GLY A 353 -4.54 4.15 10.12
C GLY A 353 -3.45 4.47 11.15
N ALA A 354 -2.41 3.67 11.11
CA ALA A 354 -1.33 3.69 12.08
C ALA A 354 -0.52 4.99 12.09
N ILE A 355 -0.41 5.68 10.95
CA ILE A 355 0.33 6.95 10.85
C ILE A 355 -0.33 8.04 11.71
N SER A 356 -1.68 8.09 11.72
CA SER A 356 -2.41 9.01 12.60
C SER A 356 -2.13 8.74 14.07
N LEU A 357 -2.08 7.48 14.51
CA LEU A 357 -1.72 7.15 15.89
C LEU A 357 -0.27 7.50 16.20
N ALA A 358 0.65 7.17 15.30
CA ALA A 358 2.06 7.49 15.47
C ALA A 358 2.29 9.01 15.62
N ALA A 359 1.62 9.82 14.80
CA ALA A 359 1.66 11.27 14.91
C ALA A 359 1.05 11.79 16.22
N ALA A 360 -0.04 11.18 16.70
CA ALA A 360 -0.63 11.53 17.99
C ALA A 360 0.29 11.18 19.17
N LEU A 361 0.93 10.01 19.15
CA LEU A 361 1.90 9.58 20.16
C LEU A 361 3.15 10.49 20.18
N ALA A 362 3.56 11.03 19.04
CA ALA A 362 4.69 11.94 18.90
C ALA A 362 4.40 13.38 19.43
N LEU A 363 3.18 13.67 19.90
CA LEU A 363 2.89 14.93 20.55
C LEU A 363 3.77 15.12 21.81
N PRO A 364 4.35 16.31 22.00
CA PRO A 364 5.14 16.62 23.20
C PRO A 364 4.36 16.35 24.49
N THR A 365 5.03 15.88 25.54
CA THR A 365 4.40 15.66 26.86
C THR A 365 3.88 16.95 27.49
N SER A 366 4.38 18.11 27.07
CA SER A 366 3.93 19.44 27.46
C SER A 366 2.64 19.90 26.76
N PHE A 367 2.10 19.12 25.84
CA PHE A 367 0.87 19.46 25.12
C PHE A 367 -0.34 19.31 26.05
N ALA A 368 -1.09 20.39 26.31
CA ALA A 368 -2.07 20.45 27.41
C ALA A 368 -3.18 19.39 27.29
N GLU A 369 -3.74 19.22 26.10
CA GLU A 369 -4.85 18.26 25.84
C GLU A 369 -4.36 16.95 25.19
N ARG A 370 -3.09 16.56 25.43
CA ARG A 370 -2.45 15.42 24.77
C ARG A 370 -3.25 14.12 24.88
N ASP A 371 -3.70 13.77 26.09
CA ASP A 371 -4.40 12.50 26.32
C ASP A 371 -5.76 12.48 25.64
N LEU A 372 -6.45 13.62 25.58
CA LEU A 372 -7.70 13.76 24.85
C LEU A 372 -7.48 13.64 23.34
N VAL A 373 -6.44 14.29 22.80
CA VAL A 373 -6.08 14.18 21.37
C VAL A 373 -5.74 12.74 21.01
N LEU A 374 -4.99 12.03 21.85
CA LEU A 374 -4.71 10.59 21.69
C LEU A 374 -5.99 9.76 21.64
N PHE A 375 -6.90 9.98 22.62
CA PHE A 375 -8.17 9.25 22.69
C PHE A 375 -9.06 9.51 21.47
N LEU A 376 -9.23 10.78 21.09
CA LEU A 376 -10.05 11.16 19.95
C LEU A 376 -9.47 10.64 18.63
N THR A 377 -8.15 10.68 18.46
CA THR A 377 -7.46 10.06 17.33
C THR A 377 -7.74 8.57 17.28
N PHE A 378 -7.60 7.88 18.40
CA PHE A 378 -7.89 6.47 18.52
C PHE A 378 -9.35 6.15 18.18
N ALA A 379 -10.30 6.92 18.71
CA ALA A 379 -11.72 6.77 18.42
C ALA A 379 -12.02 6.92 16.91
N VAL A 380 -11.41 7.91 16.26
CA VAL A 380 -11.53 8.13 14.81
C VAL A 380 -10.92 6.97 14.03
N ILE A 381 -9.74 6.48 14.41
CA ILE A 381 -9.10 5.33 13.75
C ILE A 381 -10.00 4.09 13.85
N VAL A 382 -10.42 3.72 15.05
CA VAL A 382 -11.24 2.52 15.26
C VAL A 382 -12.58 2.63 14.53
N ALA A 383 -13.28 3.75 14.68
CA ALA A 383 -14.57 3.95 14.02
C ALA A 383 -14.46 3.89 12.49
N THR A 384 -13.44 4.50 11.91
CA THR A 384 -13.26 4.51 10.45
C THR A 384 -12.67 3.19 9.94
N LEU A 385 -11.62 2.66 10.55
CA LEU A 385 -10.98 1.43 10.09
C LEU A 385 -11.89 0.21 10.26
N VAL A 386 -12.54 0.06 11.42
CA VAL A 386 -13.44 -1.06 11.66
C VAL A 386 -14.79 -0.82 10.98
N GLY A 387 -15.41 0.35 11.17
CA GLY A 387 -16.72 0.67 10.61
C GLY A 387 -16.71 0.72 9.08
N GLN A 388 -15.88 1.56 8.48
CA GLN A 388 -15.79 1.66 7.02
C GLN A 388 -15.11 0.42 6.41
N GLY A 389 -14.07 -0.12 7.05
CA GLY A 389 -13.35 -1.28 6.55
C GLY A 389 -14.22 -2.55 6.45
N LEU A 390 -15.08 -2.83 7.42
CA LEU A 390 -16.01 -3.96 7.35
C LEU A 390 -17.19 -3.72 6.39
N THR A 391 -17.58 -2.48 6.19
CA THR A 391 -18.72 -2.12 5.32
C THR A 391 -18.32 -1.86 3.89
N LEU A 392 -17.04 -1.57 3.59
CA LEU A 392 -16.54 -1.30 2.25
C LEU A 392 -16.69 -2.49 1.29
N PRO A 393 -16.34 -3.75 1.67
CA PRO A 393 -16.52 -4.91 0.79
C PRO A 393 -17.98 -5.14 0.36
N PRO A 394 -18.97 -5.18 1.26
CA PRO A 394 -20.36 -5.31 0.86
C PRO A 394 -20.87 -4.11 0.05
N LEU A 395 -20.37 -2.89 0.32
CA LEU A 395 -20.70 -1.70 -0.47
C LEU A 395 -20.22 -1.84 -1.92
N ILE A 396 -18.96 -2.24 -2.13
CA ILE A 396 -18.38 -2.44 -3.47
C ILE A 396 -19.19 -3.48 -4.26
N ARG A 397 -19.53 -4.62 -3.61
CA ARG A 397 -20.34 -5.68 -4.25
C ARG A 397 -21.72 -5.19 -4.63
N ARG A 398 -22.42 -4.48 -3.73
CA ARG A 398 -23.76 -3.93 -4.00
C ARG A 398 -23.77 -2.88 -5.10
N LEU A 399 -22.71 -2.12 -5.23
CA LEU A 399 -22.57 -1.10 -6.29
C LEU A 399 -22.13 -1.70 -7.63
N GLY A 400 -21.81 -3.01 -7.69
CA GLY A 400 -21.45 -3.69 -8.92
C GLY A 400 -20.12 -3.21 -9.53
N LEU A 401 -19.17 -2.76 -8.68
CA LEU A 401 -17.86 -2.27 -9.10
C LEU A 401 -16.78 -3.34 -9.07
N VAL A 402 -17.15 -4.59 -8.81
CA VAL A 402 -16.26 -5.73 -8.95
C VAL A 402 -16.04 -5.95 -10.45
N THR A 403 -14.99 -5.35 -11.00
CA THR A 403 -14.47 -5.79 -12.29
C THR A 403 -13.52 -6.91 -11.96
N ARG A 404 -13.89 -8.15 -12.34
CA ARG A 404 -12.89 -9.22 -12.35
C ARG A 404 -11.71 -8.65 -13.12
N GLY A 405 -10.49 -8.82 -12.64
CA GLY A 405 -9.27 -8.31 -13.28
C GLY A 405 -8.98 -8.94 -14.67
N GLU A 406 -10.01 -9.43 -15.33
CA GLU A 406 -10.02 -10.08 -16.64
C GLU A 406 -9.49 -9.15 -17.74
N GLN A 407 -9.86 -7.86 -17.71
CA GLN A 407 -9.34 -6.91 -18.71
C GLN A 407 -7.83 -6.67 -18.56
N ASP A 408 -7.33 -6.57 -17.34
CA ASP A 408 -5.89 -6.42 -17.09
C ASP A 408 -5.13 -7.71 -17.41
N LEU A 409 -5.73 -8.88 -17.15
CA LEU A 409 -5.16 -10.18 -17.50
C LEU A 409 -5.12 -10.36 -19.03
N VAL A 410 -6.17 -9.97 -19.74
CA VAL A 410 -6.22 -9.99 -21.21
C VAL A 410 -5.15 -9.04 -21.78
N LEU A 411 -5.07 -7.80 -21.31
CA LEU A 411 -4.06 -6.84 -21.76
C LEU A 411 -2.63 -7.32 -21.48
N ALA A 412 -2.39 -7.95 -20.32
CA ALA A 412 -1.09 -8.52 -19.99
C ALA A 412 -0.73 -9.69 -20.90
N ALA A 413 -1.70 -10.58 -21.19
CA ALA A 413 -1.51 -11.70 -22.10
C ALA A 413 -1.28 -11.23 -23.55
N GLU A 414 -2.05 -10.22 -24.03
CA GLU A 414 -1.81 -9.60 -25.35
C GLU A 414 -0.42 -8.94 -25.45
N ALA A 415 0.00 -8.22 -24.42
CA ALA A 415 1.32 -7.64 -24.39
C ALA A 415 2.41 -8.72 -24.45
N ARG A 416 2.25 -9.81 -23.68
CA ARG A 416 3.16 -10.96 -23.70
C ARG A 416 3.20 -11.62 -25.07
N ARG A 417 2.05 -11.81 -25.71
CA ARG A 417 1.93 -12.32 -27.09
C ARG A 417 2.75 -11.50 -28.08
N ARG A 418 2.59 -10.15 -28.05
CA ARG A 418 3.35 -9.24 -28.91
C ARG A 418 4.86 -9.32 -28.67
N LEU A 419 5.29 -9.44 -27.40
CA LEU A 419 6.71 -9.59 -27.07
C LEU A 419 7.29 -10.90 -27.57
N VAL A 420 6.55 -12.00 -27.45
CA VAL A 420 6.97 -13.32 -27.98
C VAL A 420 7.07 -13.31 -29.51
N MET A 421 6.10 -12.69 -30.19
CA MET A 421 6.16 -12.52 -31.65
C MET A 421 7.36 -11.68 -32.08
N LEU A 422 7.67 -10.58 -31.36
CA LEU A 422 8.87 -9.77 -31.61
C LEU A 422 10.16 -10.58 -31.40
N ALA A 423 10.19 -11.43 -30.36
CA ALA A 423 11.33 -12.31 -30.12
C ALA A 423 11.54 -13.32 -31.26
N LEU A 424 10.47 -13.94 -31.76
CA LEU A 424 10.53 -14.84 -32.92
C LEU A 424 11.07 -14.12 -34.17
N THR A 425 10.55 -12.92 -34.47
CA THR A 425 11.09 -12.10 -35.58
C THR A 425 12.56 -11.80 -35.38
N ARG A 426 12.98 -11.46 -34.14
CA ARG A 426 14.38 -11.18 -33.84
C ARG A 426 15.31 -12.39 -33.99
N ILE A 427 14.81 -13.58 -33.66
CA ILE A 427 15.53 -14.85 -33.88
C ILE A 427 15.76 -15.05 -35.38
N ASP A 428 14.77 -14.80 -36.22
CA ASP A 428 14.87 -14.91 -37.68
C ASP A 428 15.85 -13.88 -38.27
N ASP A 429 15.81 -12.61 -37.82
CA ASP A 429 16.75 -11.57 -38.23
C ASP A 429 18.21 -11.92 -37.89
N LEU A 430 18.44 -12.40 -36.65
CA LEU A 430 19.77 -12.82 -36.21
C LEU A 430 20.28 -14.04 -36.97
N ALA A 431 19.40 -14.96 -37.34
CA ALA A 431 19.73 -16.11 -38.18
C ALA A 431 20.11 -15.68 -39.60
N ALA A 432 19.40 -14.72 -40.17
CA ALA A 432 19.69 -14.17 -41.50
C ALA A 432 21.02 -13.38 -41.52
N ALA A 433 21.39 -12.75 -40.40
CA ALA A 433 22.67 -12.04 -40.27
C ALA A 433 23.90 -12.97 -40.18
N GLY A 434 23.71 -14.26 -39.97
CA GLY A 434 24.76 -15.28 -39.91
C GLY A 434 25.43 -15.37 -38.53
N GLY A 435 26.06 -16.49 -38.23
CA GLY A 435 26.85 -16.71 -37.00
C GLY A 435 26.18 -17.59 -35.95
N THR A 436 24.90 -17.90 -36.08
CA THR A 436 24.17 -18.81 -35.14
C THR A 436 24.03 -20.21 -35.79
N PRO A 437 24.49 -21.28 -35.12
CA PRO A 437 24.26 -22.64 -35.61
C PRO A 437 22.76 -22.95 -35.74
N THR A 438 22.36 -23.62 -36.81
CA THR A 438 20.94 -23.90 -37.10
C THR A 438 20.26 -24.67 -36.00
N GLU A 439 20.94 -25.64 -35.37
CA GLU A 439 20.39 -26.41 -34.23
C GLU A 439 20.09 -25.57 -33.02
N VAL A 440 20.93 -24.56 -32.72
CA VAL A 440 20.73 -23.63 -31.58
C VAL A 440 19.54 -22.73 -31.89
N ARG A 441 19.48 -22.19 -33.11
CA ARG A 441 18.35 -21.38 -33.57
C ARG A 441 17.03 -22.12 -33.42
N ASP A 442 16.96 -23.33 -33.98
CA ASP A 442 15.73 -24.12 -34.03
C ASP A 442 15.27 -24.52 -32.63
N ARG A 443 16.19 -24.84 -31.72
CA ARG A 443 15.89 -25.11 -30.31
C ARG A 443 15.29 -23.89 -29.60
N VAL A 444 15.92 -22.72 -29.75
CA VAL A 444 15.44 -21.46 -29.14
C VAL A 444 14.07 -21.09 -29.74
N ARG A 445 13.94 -21.18 -31.07
CA ARG A 445 12.68 -20.90 -31.77
C ARG A 445 11.54 -21.79 -31.29
N THR A 446 11.73 -23.11 -31.21
CA THR A 446 10.73 -24.07 -30.70
C THR A 446 10.29 -23.71 -29.26
N GLY A 447 11.21 -23.27 -28.41
CA GLY A 447 10.85 -22.80 -27.06
C GLY A 447 9.92 -21.58 -27.08
N TYR A 448 10.20 -20.59 -27.95
CA TYR A 448 9.34 -19.40 -28.08
C TYR A 448 8.00 -19.71 -28.79
N GLU A 449 7.96 -20.64 -29.73
CA GLU A 449 6.72 -21.10 -30.35
C GLU A 449 5.81 -21.85 -29.35
N ALA A 450 6.39 -22.67 -28.47
CA ALA A 450 5.66 -23.29 -27.36
C ALA A 450 5.10 -22.25 -26.37
N LEU A 451 5.91 -21.21 -26.05
CA LEU A 451 5.46 -20.10 -25.22
C LEU A 451 4.33 -19.30 -25.88
N LEU A 452 4.41 -19.06 -27.20
CA LEU A 452 3.35 -18.38 -27.95
C LEU A 452 2.03 -19.18 -27.86
N ALA A 453 2.09 -20.49 -28.12
CA ALA A 453 0.93 -21.37 -28.03
C ALA A 453 0.32 -21.40 -26.61
N GLN A 454 1.15 -21.28 -25.55
CA GLN A 454 0.67 -21.17 -24.17
C GLN A 454 -0.05 -19.85 -23.92
N VAL A 455 0.50 -18.73 -24.45
CA VAL A 455 -0.11 -17.40 -24.31
C VAL A 455 -1.40 -17.31 -25.10
N ASP A 456 -1.47 -17.89 -26.31
CA ASP A 456 -2.68 -17.90 -27.13
C ASP A 456 -3.79 -18.69 -26.43
N ARG A 457 -3.53 -19.90 -25.93
CA ARG A 457 -4.50 -20.66 -25.10
C ARG A 457 -5.00 -19.85 -23.89
N ARG A 458 -4.11 -19.11 -23.23
CA ARG A 458 -4.51 -18.25 -22.11
C ARG A 458 -5.44 -17.12 -22.55
N LEU A 459 -5.22 -16.54 -23.73
CA LEU A 459 -6.08 -15.50 -24.30
C LEU A 459 -7.45 -16.07 -24.66
N ASP A 460 -7.51 -17.29 -25.21
CA ASP A 460 -8.76 -17.97 -25.56
C ASP A 460 -9.59 -18.19 -24.28
N VAL A 461 -9.00 -18.76 -23.21
CA VAL A 461 -9.67 -18.95 -21.90
C VAL A 461 -10.14 -17.63 -21.27
N LEU A 462 -9.37 -16.54 -21.41
CA LEU A 462 -9.76 -15.22 -20.90
C LEU A 462 -10.83 -14.56 -21.78
N GLY A 463 -10.83 -14.81 -23.10
CA GLY A 463 -11.83 -14.35 -24.05
C GLY A 463 -13.19 -15.02 -23.81
N ASP A 464 -13.21 -16.32 -23.57
CA ASP A 464 -14.42 -17.08 -23.29
C ASP A 464 -15.07 -16.68 -21.94
N ARG A 465 -14.25 -16.34 -20.93
CA ARG A 465 -14.77 -15.78 -19.66
C ARG A 465 -15.44 -14.41 -19.81
N SER A 466 -15.15 -13.67 -20.88
CA SER A 466 -15.68 -12.31 -21.07
C SER A 466 -17.05 -12.24 -21.77
N GLY A 467 -17.69 -13.37 -22.13
CA GLY A 467 -19.07 -13.34 -22.62
C GLY A 467 -19.47 -14.28 -23.74
N ALA A 468 -18.76 -15.36 -24.02
CA ALA A 468 -19.28 -16.37 -24.91
C ALA A 468 -20.26 -17.30 -24.19
N VAL A 469 -21.52 -16.99 -24.31
CA VAL A 469 -22.60 -17.97 -24.26
C VAL A 469 -22.61 -18.65 -25.64
N ASP A 470 -22.69 -19.96 -25.67
CA ASP A 470 -22.90 -20.66 -26.94
C ASP A 470 -24.24 -20.23 -27.60
N ALA A 471 -24.47 -20.64 -28.85
CA ALA A 471 -25.71 -20.29 -29.58
C ALA A 471 -27.00 -20.75 -28.85
N ALA A 472 -26.90 -21.47 -27.73
CA ALA A 472 -27.99 -21.97 -26.89
C ALA A 472 -28.08 -21.26 -25.54
N GLY A 473 -27.12 -20.33 -25.20
CA GLY A 473 -27.15 -19.55 -23.94
C GLY A 473 -26.55 -20.28 -22.74
N GLU A 474 -25.82 -21.39 -22.93
CA GLU A 474 -25.15 -22.11 -21.85
C GLU A 474 -23.66 -21.73 -21.73
N PRO A 475 -23.09 -21.61 -20.50
CA PRO A 475 -21.68 -21.34 -20.30
C PRO A 475 -20.83 -22.50 -20.86
N ILE A 476 -19.80 -22.18 -21.65
CA ILE A 476 -18.84 -23.19 -22.15
C ILE A 476 -17.94 -23.61 -20.98
N GLU A 477 -18.36 -24.58 -20.19
CA GLU A 477 -17.66 -25.09 -19.00
C GLU A 477 -16.38 -25.88 -19.31
N ASN A 478 -16.24 -26.43 -20.51
CA ASN A 478 -15.23 -27.48 -20.84
C ASN A 478 -13.77 -26.98 -20.85
N GLU A 479 -13.46 -25.74 -21.20
CA GLU A 479 -12.06 -25.27 -21.28
C GLU A 479 -11.51 -24.79 -19.96
N THR A 480 -12.36 -24.26 -19.08
CA THR A 480 -11.96 -23.86 -17.73
C THR A 480 -11.60 -25.10 -16.89
N GLU A 481 -12.38 -26.16 -16.98
CA GLU A 481 -12.10 -27.43 -16.31
C GLU A 481 -10.83 -28.09 -16.86
N ALA A 482 -10.59 -28.03 -18.18
CA ALA A 482 -9.37 -28.54 -18.78
C ALA A 482 -8.11 -27.77 -18.30
N PHE A 483 -8.19 -26.44 -18.19
CA PHE A 483 -7.10 -25.63 -17.68
C PHE A 483 -6.83 -25.88 -16.18
N GLU A 484 -7.88 -25.96 -15.37
CA GLU A 484 -7.76 -26.31 -13.95
C GLU A 484 -7.19 -27.72 -13.78
N ALA A 485 -7.62 -28.68 -14.59
CA ALA A 485 -7.09 -30.03 -14.62
C ALA A 485 -5.60 -30.05 -15.03
N GLU A 486 -5.18 -29.24 -16.03
CA GLU A 486 -3.77 -29.10 -16.41
C GLU A 486 -2.92 -28.54 -15.26
N VAL A 487 -3.39 -27.49 -14.59
CA VAL A 487 -2.69 -26.89 -13.42
C VAL A 487 -2.57 -27.90 -12.27
N MET A 488 -3.65 -28.63 -11.98
CA MET A 488 -3.66 -29.67 -10.94
C MET A 488 -2.73 -30.84 -11.30
N LEU A 489 -2.73 -31.28 -12.55
CA LEU A 489 -1.85 -32.34 -13.03
C LEU A 489 -0.38 -31.92 -12.91
N ARG A 490 -0.02 -30.74 -13.36
CA ARG A 490 1.35 -30.21 -13.26
C ARG A 490 1.82 -30.06 -11.83
N ARG A 491 0.97 -29.56 -10.91
CA ARG A 491 1.27 -29.53 -9.48
C ARG A 491 1.51 -30.92 -8.91
N SER A 492 0.70 -31.90 -9.32
CA SER A 492 0.88 -33.29 -8.89
C SER A 492 2.20 -33.88 -9.40
N VAL A 493 2.61 -33.55 -10.63
CA VAL A 493 3.90 -33.97 -11.20
C VAL A 493 5.06 -33.35 -10.41
N ILE A 494 5.05 -32.04 -10.16
CA ILE A 494 6.09 -31.36 -9.39
C ILE A 494 6.18 -31.92 -7.96
N ALA A 495 5.05 -32.22 -7.33
CA ALA A 495 5.04 -32.85 -6.01
C ALA A 495 5.73 -34.23 -6.05
N ALA A 496 5.46 -35.05 -7.08
CA ALA A 496 6.12 -36.34 -7.26
C ALA A 496 7.64 -36.20 -7.52
N GLU A 497 8.06 -35.18 -8.27
CA GLU A 497 9.48 -34.87 -8.52
C GLU A 497 10.19 -34.47 -7.23
N ARG A 498 9.56 -33.66 -6.37
CA ARG A 498 10.09 -33.29 -5.04
C ARG A 498 10.23 -34.51 -4.14
N ASP A 499 9.22 -35.39 -4.11
CA ASP A 499 9.28 -36.63 -3.32
C ASP A 499 10.40 -37.56 -3.79
N GLU A 500 10.65 -37.67 -5.10
CA GLU A 500 11.76 -38.45 -5.61
C GLU A 500 13.11 -37.81 -5.31
N LEU A 501 13.21 -36.48 -5.43
CA LEU A 501 14.41 -35.73 -5.04
C LEU A 501 14.77 -35.97 -3.57
N ASP A 502 13.80 -35.94 -2.67
CA ASP A 502 13.99 -36.22 -1.25
C ASP A 502 14.43 -37.68 -0.99
N ARG A 503 13.88 -38.63 -1.75
CA ARG A 503 14.35 -40.03 -1.73
C ARG A 503 15.78 -40.18 -2.25
N MET A 504 16.17 -39.43 -3.29
CA MET A 504 17.54 -39.41 -3.79
C MET A 504 18.53 -38.85 -2.76
N VAL A 505 18.14 -37.80 -2.03
CA VAL A 505 18.93 -37.23 -0.92
C VAL A 505 19.07 -38.25 0.22
N ALA A 506 17.96 -38.89 0.63
CA ALA A 506 17.96 -39.90 1.68
C ALA A 506 18.83 -41.10 1.32
N ARG A 507 18.85 -41.50 0.06
CA ARG A 507 19.69 -42.61 -0.44
C ARG A 507 21.13 -42.17 -0.77
N ARG A 508 21.53 -40.93 -0.44
CA ARG A 508 22.85 -40.33 -0.72
C ARG A 508 23.25 -40.35 -2.19
N LYS A 509 22.29 -40.40 -3.10
CA LYS A 509 22.52 -40.31 -4.55
C LYS A 509 22.80 -38.89 -5.02
N VAL A 510 22.26 -37.90 -4.29
CA VAL A 510 22.44 -36.46 -4.54
C VAL A 510 22.83 -35.79 -3.25
N THR A 511 23.77 -34.83 -3.30
CA THR A 511 24.14 -34.02 -2.14
C THR A 511 23.09 -32.95 -1.86
N ARG A 512 22.98 -32.49 -0.61
CA ARG A 512 22.03 -31.43 -0.23
C ARG A 512 22.15 -30.15 -1.08
N PRO A 513 23.34 -29.59 -1.32
CA PRO A 513 23.46 -28.39 -2.16
C PRO A 513 22.91 -28.57 -3.56
N VAL A 514 23.17 -29.73 -4.20
CA VAL A 514 22.63 -30.04 -5.54
C VAL A 514 21.10 -30.24 -5.49
N ALA A 515 20.59 -30.84 -4.44
CA ALA A 515 19.15 -31.00 -4.26
C ALA A 515 18.44 -29.64 -4.05
N ASP A 516 19.07 -28.72 -3.34
CA ASP A 516 18.53 -27.37 -3.13
C ASP A 516 18.49 -26.57 -4.43
N GLU A 517 19.48 -26.73 -5.31
CA GLU A 517 19.49 -26.13 -6.65
C GLU A 517 18.36 -26.68 -7.54
N VAL A 518 18.17 -28.02 -7.56
CA VAL A 518 17.06 -28.66 -8.29
C VAL A 518 15.71 -28.26 -7.72
N ARG A 519 15.58 -28.17 -6.38
CA ARG A 519 14.35 -27.75 -5.71
C ARG A 519 14.00 -26.30 -6.08
N ALA A 520 14.99 -25.41 -6.11
CA ALA A 520 14.79 -24.04 -6.55
C ALA A 520 14.30 -23.94 -8.02
N ALA A 521 14.77 -24.81 -8.90
CA ALA A 521 14.27 -24.88 -10.27
C ALA A 521 12.80 -25.34 -10.33
N LEU A 522 12.43 -26.37 -9.56
CA LEU A 522 11.03 -26.84 -9.46
C LEU A 522 10.10 -25.77 -8.85
N ASP A 523 10.59 -24.97 -7.90
CA ASP A 523 9.83 -23.86 -7.31
C ASP A 523 9.57 -22.74 -8.33
N VAL A 524 10.54 -22.43 -9.21
CA VAL A 524 10.35 -21.51 -10.33
C VAL A 524 9.29 -22.03 -11.30
N ASP A 525 9.34 -23.30 -11.66
CA ASP A 525 8.35 -23.92 -12.54
C ASP A 525 6.95 -23.87 -11.93
N GLU A 526 6.80 -24.13 -10.63
CA GLU A 526 5.51 -24.02 -9.94
C GLU A 526 4.98 -22.57 -9.87
N THR A 527 5.86 -21.58 -9.65
CA THR A 527 5.44 -20.18 -9.59
C THR A 527 5.01 -19.61 -10.92
N THR A 528 5.54 -20.13 -12.04
CA THR A 528 5.11 -19.72 -13.39
C THR A 528 3.73 -20.22 -13.77
N MET A 529 3.17 -21.18 -13.03
CA MET A 529 1.84 -21.79 -13.23
C MET A 529 0.72 -21.10 -12.41
N ARG A 530 1.04 -20.12 -11.56
CA ARG A 530 -0.01 -19.38 -10.83
C ARG A 530 -0.80 -18.51 -11.81
N PRO A 531 -2.16 -18.50 -11.70
CA PRO A 531 -3.04 -17.77 -12.60
C PRO A 531 -2.84 -16.26 -12.54
#